data_b208e79e2c3aa924ce021ba4a4c7513e
#
_entry.id   b208e79e2c3aa924ce021ba4a4c7513e
#
_cell.length_a   1.000
_cell.length_b   1.000
_cell.length_c   1.000
_cell.angle_alpha   90.00
_cell.angle_beta   90.00
_cell.angle_gamma   90.00
#
_symmetry.space_group_name_H-M   'P 1'
#
loop_
_entity.id
_entity.type
_entity.pdbx_description
1 polymer ?
#
loop_
_entity_poly.entity_id
_entity_poly.type
_entity_poly.pdbx_seq_one_letter_code
_entity_poly.pdbx_strand_id
1 'polypeptide(L)'
;MASTYTPLGVELMATGENAGTWGTKTNTNLNILEQIAGGYKVQTLNTSGAGANTTTLSVSDGSTGATLATRVIILGAESPQTISGNKIVTIPIDVENFYFIKNSTSGGYTVQLKYASGSGDSVKIGRAHV
;
A
#
# COMPACT_ATOMS: atom_id res chain seq x y z
N MET A 1 -22.00 -16.22 -11.35
CA MET A 1 -20.52 -16.27 -11.27
C MET A 1 -20.10 -15.05 -10.46
N ALA A 2 -19.27 -15.24 -9.44
CA ALA A 2 -18.86 -14.13 -8.57
C ALA A 2 -17.81 -13.25 -9.24
N SER A 3 -17.83 -11.95 -8.97
CA SER A 3 -16.79 -11.00 -9.37
C SER A 3 -15.43 -11.40 -8.80
N THR A 4 -14.36 -11.09 -9.51
CA THR A 4 -12.99 -11.26 -9.07
C THR A 4 -12.31 -9.90 -8.98
N TYR A 5 -11.07 -9.86 -8.49
CA TYR A 5 -10.35 -8.61 -8.31
C TYR A 5 -8.94 -8.70 -8.90
N THR A 6 -8.46 -7.57 -9.41
CA THR A 6 -7.07 -7.45 -9.80
C THR A 6 -6.15 -7.37 -8.57
N PRO A 7 -4.84 -7.60 -8.70
CA PRO A 7 -3.90 -7.45 -7.59
C PRO A 7 -3.92 -6.08 -6.89
N LEU A 8 -4.40 -5.03 -7.55
CA LEU A 8 -4.56 -3.69 -6.96
C LEU A 8 -6.01 -3.39 -6.52
N GLY A 9 -6.89 -4.40 -6.49
CA GLY A 9 -8.22 -4.31 -5.92
C GLY A 9 -9.31 -3.79 -6.84
N VAL A 10 -9.06 -3.67 -8.14
CA VAL A 10 -10.09 -3.29 -9.12
C VAL A 10 -11.03 -4.47 -9.34
N GLU A 11 -12.35 -4.25 -9.28
CA GLU A 11 -13.33 -5.31 -9.45
C GLU A 11 -13.50 -5.67 -10.93
N LEU A 12 -13.34 -6.95 -11.23
CA LEU A 12 -13.67 -7.53 -12.52
C LEU A 12 -15.07 -8.13 -12.42
N MET A 13 -16.05 -7.37 -12.87
CA MET A 13 -17.46 -7.75 -12.76
C MET A 13 -17.77 -8.93 -13.67
N ALA A 14 -18.38 -9.99 -13.11
CA ALA A 14 -18.86 -11.11 -13.88
C ALA A 14 -20.16 -10.75 -14.64
N THR A 15 -20.35 -11.36 -15.79
CA THR A 15 -21.56 -11.16 -16.61
C THR A 15 -22.80 -11.55 -15.79
N GLY A 16 -23.77 -10.66 -15.77
CA GLY A 16 -25.05 -10.86 -15.06
C GLY A 16 -24.99 -10.53 -13.57
N GLU A 17 -23.81 -10.20 -13.03
CA GLU A 17 -23.69 -9.71 -11.65
C GLU A 17 -23.87 -8.19 -11.56
N ASN A 18 -24.07 -7.73 -10.33
CA ASN A 18 -24.19 -6.32 -10.03
C ASN A 18 -25.37 -5.61 -10.71
N ALA A 19 -26.43 -6.36 -11.04
CA ALA A 19 -27.67 -5.76 -11.56
C ALA A 19 -28.18 -4.69 -10.57
N GLY A 20 -28.36 -3.47 -11.07
CA GLY A 20 -28.74 -2.30 -10.26
C GLY A 20 -27.59 -1.63 -9.51
N THR A 21 -26.40 -2.22 -9.45
CA THR A 21 -25.24 -1.66 -8.74
C THR A 21 -23.99 -1.48 -9.61
N TRP A 22 -24.02 -1.91 -10.86
CA TRP A 22 -22.85 -1.85 -11.74
C TRP A 22 -22.31 -0.42 -11.93
N GLY A 23 -23.21 0.59 -11.92
CA GLY A 23 -22.78 1.99 -12.01
C GLY A 23 -21.95 2.43 -10.82
N THR A 24 -22.36 2.05 -9.61
CA THR A 24 -21.60 2.30 -8.38
C THR A 24 -20.26 1.55 -8.41
N LYS A 25 -20.26 0.30 -8.85
CA LYS A 25 -19.03 -0.51 -8.98
C LYS A 25 -18.06 0.07 -9.99
N THR A 26 -18.59 0.50 -11.15
CA THR A 26 -17.78 1.16 -12.18
C THR A 26 -17.15 2.44 -11.65
N ASN A 27 -17.92 3.29 -10.96
CA ASN A 27 -17.41 4.52 -10.38
C ASN A 27 -16.34 4.26 -9.32
N THR A 28 -16.53 3.26 -8.47
CA THR A 28 -15.51 2.85 -7.49
C THR A 28 -14.23 2.40 -8.19
N ASN A 29 -14.33 1.61 -9.25
CA ASN A 29 -13.19 1.17 -10.05
C ASN A 29 -12.44 2.37 -10.67
N LEU A 30 -13.15 3.35 -11.20
CA LEU A 30 -12.54 4.56 -11.75
C LEU A 30 -11.78 5.34 -10.68
N ASN A 31 -12.33 5.44 -9.48
CA ASN A 31 -11.67 6.09 -8.36
C ASN A 31 -10.41 5.32 -7.92
N ILE A 32 -10.44 3.99 -7.91
CA ILE A 32 -9.25 3.16 -7.63
C ILE A 32 -8.18 3.42 -8.69
N LEU A 33 -8.55 3.43 -9.97
CA LEU A 33 -7.61 3.70 -11.07
C LEU A 33 -7.01 5.11 -10.96
N GLU A 34 -7.79 6.10 -10.59
CA GLU A 34 -7.29 7.46 -10.36
C GLU A 34 -6.27 7.52 -9.23
N GLN A 35 -6.52 6.81 -8.13
CA GLN A 35 -5.58 6.71 -7.02
C GLN A 35 -4.28 6.00 -7.42
N ILE A 36 -4.38 4.91 -8.17
CA ILE A 36 -3.21 4.19 -8.68
C ILE A 36 -2.36 5.11 -9.58
N ALA A 37 -3.00 5.93 -10.39
CA ALA A 37 -2.32 6.80 -11.33
C ALA A 37 -1.64 8.00 -10.68
N GLY A 38 -2.21 8.59 -9.65
CA GLY A 38 -1.71 9.86 -9.11
C GLY A 38 -1.98 10.10 -7.62
N GLY A 39 -2.58 9.14 -6.90
CA GLY A 39 -2.86 9.30 -5.48
C GLY A 39 -1.65 9.12 -4.58
N TYR A 40 -1.75 9.60 -3.34
CA TYR A 40 -0.77 9.34 -2.31
C TYR A 40 -1.41 8.80 -1.04
N LYS A 41 -0.63 8.09 -0.25
CA LYS A 41 -1.07 7.57 1.05
C LYS A 41 0.05 7.69 2.07
N VAL A 42 -0.33 8.07 3.27
CA VAL A 42 0.56 8.09 4.43
C VAL A 42 0.38 6.79 5.20
N GLN A 43 1.47 6.10 5.49
CA GLN A 43 1.47 4.84 6.22
C GLN A 43 2.27 4.97 7.50
N THR A 44 1.58 4.96 8.64
CA THR A 44 2.23 4.90 9.96
C THR A 44 2.83 3.50 10.17
N LEU A 45 4.05 3.45 10.69
CA LEU A 45 4.76 2.20 10.95
C LEU A 45 4.42 1.67 12.34
N ASN A 46 4.39 0.35 12.48
CA ASN A 46 4.17 -0.30 13.77
C ASN A 46 5.32 -0.04 14.73
N THR A 47 4.99 0.30 15.98
CA THR A 47 5.99 0.59 17.03
C THR A 47 5.79 -0.22 18.30
N SER A 48 4.70 -0.96 18.42
CA SER A 48 4.36 -1.73 19.63
C SER A 48 3.57 -3.00 19.27
N GLY A 49 3.56 -3.95 20.18
CA GLY A 49 2.86 -5.22 20.02
C GLY A 49 3.65 -6.27 19.22
N ALA A 50 2.99 -7.39 18.95
CA ALA A 50 3.55 -8.45 18.09
C ALA A 50 3.79 -7.88 16.68
N GLY A 51 4.99 -8.08 16.14
CA GLY A 51 5.37 -7.52 14.85
C GLY A 51 5.70 -6.03 14.87
N ALA A 52 6.09 -5.48 16.02
CA ALA A 52 6.39 -4.06 16.21
C ALA A 52 7.40 -3.48 15.20
N ASN A 53 8.26 -4.32 14.62
CA ASN A 53 9.25 -3.91 13.62
C ASN A 53 8.77 -4.14 12.18
N THR A 54 7.58 -4.69 11.98
CA THR A 54 7.05 -5.02 10.64
C THR A 54 5.70 -4.36 10.41
N THR A 55 5.57 -3.69 9.27
CA THR A 55 4.31 -3.13 8.77
C THR A 55 4.01 -3.75 7.41
N THR A 56 2.86 -4.40 7.28
CA THR A 56 2.43 -5.00 6.01
C THR A 56 1.53 -4.03 5.27
N LEU A 57 1.92 -3.67 4.05
CA LEU A 57 1.07 -2.88 3.16
C LEU A 57 0.03 -3.79 2.50
N SER A 58 -1.13 -3.26 2.22
CA SER A 58 -2.25 -4.04 1.71
C SER A 58 -2.99 -3.36 0.56
N VAL A 59 -3.77 -4.16 -0.13
CA VAL A 59 -4.75 -3.75 -1.12
C VAL A 59 -6.14 -4.00 -0.53
N SER A 60 -7.11 -3.22 -0.95
CA SER A 60 -8.53 -3.41 -0.58
C SER A 60 -9.33 -3.70 -1.84
N ASP A 61 -9.87 -4.90 -1.93
CA ASP A 61 -10.67 -5.32 -3.07
C ASP A 61 -11.97 -4.51 -3.16
N GLY A 62 -12.21 -3.92 -4.32
CA GLY A 62 -13.42 -3.17 -4.59
C GLY A 62 -13.61 -1.90 -3.74
N SER A 63 -12.55 -1.37 -3.15
CA SER A 63 -12.59 -0.19 -2.29
C SER A 63 -11.42 0.75 -2.53
N THR A 64 -11.61 2.02 -2.25
CA THR A 64 -10.56 3.04 -2.31
C THR A 64 -9.79 3.11 -0.98
N GLY A 65 -8.63 3.78 -0.99
CA GLY A 65 -7.88 4.13 0.21
C GLY A 65 -6.80 3.14 0.65
N ALA A 66 -6.60 2.04 -0.08
CA ALA A 66 -5.51 1.11 0.22
C ALA A 66 -4.14 1.72 -0.12
N THR A 67 -3.15 1.49 0.73
CA THR A 67 -1.80 2.04 0.55
C THR A 67 -1.16 1.61 -0.77
N LEU A 68 -1.31 0.34 -1.15
CA LEU A 68 -0.71 -0.18 -2.39
C LEU A 68 -1.47 0.19 -3.66
N ALA A 69 -2.66 0.73 -3.55
CA ALA A 69 -3.42 1.26 -4.67
C ALA A 69 -3.23 2.78 -4.82
N THR A 70 -2.01 3.27 -4.62
CA THR A 70 -1.61 4.67 -4.81
C THR A 70 -0.28 4.76 -5.52
N ARG A 71 0.10 5.93 -6.00
CA ARG A 71 1.39 6.16 -6.65
C ARG A 71 2.48 6.57 -5.66
N VAL A 72 2.13 7.36 -4.65
CA VAL A 72 3.08 7.90 -3.68
C VAL A 72 2.77 7.34 -2.29
N ILE A 73 3.77 6.79 -1.63
CA ILE A 73 3.66 6.26 -0.27
C ILE A 73 4.62 7.01 0.64
N ILE A 74 4.09 7.64 1.68
CA ILE A 74 4.87 8.31 2.71
C ILE A 74 4.90 7.40 3.94
N LEU A 75 6.06 6.85 4.25
CA LEU A 75 6.24 5.97 5.41
C LEU A 75 6.58 6.80 6.65
N GLY A 76 5.84 6.60 7.73
CA GLY A 76 6.12 7.22 9.01
C GLY A 76 5.37 8.51 9.30
N ALA A 77 4.25 8.75 8.65
CA ALA A 77 3.35 9.90 8.82
C ALA A 77 3.80 11.19 8.12
N GLU A 78 2.89 12.15 7.98
CA GLU A 78 3.17 13.47 7.38
C GLU A 78 4.13 14.29 8.23
N SER A 79 3.88 14.35 9.54
CA SER A 79 4.87 14.81 10.51
C SER A 79 5.76 13.61 10.87
N PRO A 80 7.08 13.77 10.92
CA PRO A 80 7.96 12.63 11.09
C PRO A 80 7.59 11.78 12.30
N GLN A 81 7.36 10.48 12.03
CA GLN A 81 7.14 9.49 13.09
C GLN A 81 8.48 9.12 13.70
N THR A 82 8.60 9.27 15.02
CA THR A 82 9.82 8.83 15.72
C THR A 82 9.82 7.31 15.86
N ILE A 83 10.89 6.68 15.39
CA ILE A 83 11.11 5.23 15.54
C ILE A 83 12.38 5.00 16.37
N SER A 84 12.37 3.93 17.15
CA SER A 84 13.47 3.56 18.08
C SER A 84 14.29 2.37 17.59
N GLY A 85 14.05 1.90 16.38
CA GLY A 85 14.77 0.78 15.77
C GLY A 85 14.47 0.66 14.28
N ASN A 86 15.24 -0.15 13.60
CA ASN A 86 15.01 -0.42 12.17
C ASN A 86 13.65 -1.08 11.94
N LYS A 87 12.97 -0.68 10.89
CA LYS A 87 11.64 -1.17 10.53
C LYS A 87 11.67 -1.91 9.21
N ILE A 88 10.71 -2.83 9.06
CA ILE A 88 10.48 -3.59 7.85
C ILE A 88 9.08 -3.28 7.34
N VAL A 89 8.98 -2.98 6.06
CA VAL A 89 7.70 -2.83 5.35
C VAL A 89 7.60 -3.94 4.33
N THR A 90 6.51 -4.70 4.39
CA THR A 90 6.29 -5.84 3.49
C THR A 90 5.21 -5.54 2.46
N ILE A 91 5.40 -6.06 1.27
CA ILE A 91 4.50 -5.92 0.12
C ILE A 91 4.12 -7.33 -0.36
N PRO A 92 2.84 -7.60 -0.66
CA PRO A 92 2.43 -8.88 -1.27
C PRO A 92 3.14 -9.13 -2.60
N ILE A 93 3.40 -10.41 -2.90
CA ILE A 93 4.19 -10.81 -4.07
C ILE A 93 3.47 -10.63 -5.41
N ASP A 94 2.15 -10.50 -5.39
CA ASP A 94 1.30 -10.35 -6.58
C ASP A 94 1.01 -8.90 -6.97
N VAL A 95 1.54 -7.94 -6.21
CA VAL A 95 1.34 -6.51 -6.49
C VAL A 95 2.42 -6.01 -7.44
N GLU A 96 2.00 -5.56 -8.61
CA GLU A 96 2.86 -4.94 -9.63
C GLU A 96 2.40 -3.51 -9.85
N ASN A 97 3.20 -2.55 -9.39
CA ASN A 97 2.96 -1.13 -9.61
C ASN A 97 4.27 -0.35 -9.47
N PHE A 98 4.27 0.87 -9.95
CA PHE A 98 5.39 1.80 -9.81
C PHE A 98 5.09 2.78 -8.67
N TYR A 99 5.95 2.84 -7.67
CA TYR A 99 5.77 3.68 -6.48
C TYR A 99 6.89 4.71 -6.32
N PHE A 100 6.51 5.91 -5.87
CA PHE A 100 7.42 6.85 -5.22
C PHE A 100 7.27 6.67 -3.71
N ILE A 101 8.33 6.26 -3.03
CA ILE A 101 8.29 5.98 -1.60
C ILE A 101 9.23 6.94 -0.87
N LYS A 102 8.66 7.65 0.12
CA LYS A 102 9.41 8.56 0.99
C LYS A 102 9.45 8.00 2.40
N ASN A 103 10.65 7.94 2.98
CA ASN A 103 10.81 7.66 4.41
C ASN A 103 10.70 8.97 5.20
N SER A 104 9.60 9.14 5.93
CA SER A 104 9.31 10.31 6.78
C SER A 104 9.37 9.93 8.26
N THR A 105 10.37 9.11 8.64
CA THR A 105 10.62 8.76 10.04
C THR A 105 11.71 9.64 10.64
N SER A 106 11.79 9.68 11.96
CA SER A 106 12.88 10.27 12.72
C SER A 106 13.48 9.25 13.67
N GLY A 107 14.68 9.48 14.20
CA GLY A 107 15.37 8.59 15.12
C GLY A 107 16.65 7.96 14.58
N GLY A 108 17.00 8.19 13.32
CA GLY A 108 18.27 7.73 12.72
C GLY A 108 18.27 6.26 12.31
N TYR A 109 17.12 5.63 12.21
CA TYR A 109 16.98 4.22 11.81
C TYR A 109 16.52 4.09 10.36
N THR A 110 16.72 2.91 9.79
CA THR A 110 16.33 2.60 8.40
C THR A 110 14.98 1.92 8.33
N VAL A 111 14.33 2.06 7.17
CA VAL A 111 13.14 1.29 6.79
C VAL A 111 13.52 0.40 5.62
N GLN A 112 13.32 -0.90 5.75
CA GLN A 112 13.58 -1.89 4.71
C GLN A 112 12.27 -2.30 4.04
N LEU A 113 12.21 -2.19 2.72
CA LEU A 113 11.11 -2.75 1.94
C LEU A 113 11.49 -4.11 1.41
N LYS A 114 10.58 -5.07 1.53
CA LYS A 114 10.74 -6.43 0.98
C LYS A 114 9.39 -7.07 0.69
N TYR A 115 9.38 -8.15 -0.05
CA TYR A 115 8.20 -8.97 -0.20
C TYR A 115 7.82 -9.65 1.12
N ALA A 116 6.51 -9.89 1.30
CA ALA A 116 5.97 -10.52 2.51
C ALA A 116 6.43 -11.99 2.64
N SER A 117 6.76 -12.66 1.53
CA SER A 117 7.23 -14.04 1.51
C SER A 117 8.34 -14.22 0.48
N GLY A 118 9.13 -15.29 0.67
CA GLY A 118 10.22 -15.63 -0.26
C GLY A 118 11.54 -14.91 0.06
N SER A 119 12.54 -15.18 -0.78
CA SER A 119 13.90 -14.66 -0.67
C SER A 119 14.19 -13.55 -1.68
N GLY A 120 13.15 -12.80 -2.04
CA GLY A 120 13.28 -11.70 -3.00
C GLY A 120 14.18 -10.57 -2.51
N ASP A 121 14.57 -9.72 -3.42
CA ASP A 121 15.39 -8.56 -3.13
C ASP A 121 14.70 -7.62 -2.14
N SER A 122 15.50 -6.89 -1.40
CA SER A 122 15.02 -5.88 -0.47
C SER A 122 15.82 -4.59 -0.64
N VAL A 123 15.19 -3.47 -0.32
CA VAL A 123 15.85 -2.17 -0.36
C VAL A 123 15.70 -1.47 0.99
N LYS A 124 16.77 -0.87 1.47
CA LYS A 124 16.75 -0.03 2.66
C LYS A 124 16.65 1.44 2.23
N ILE A 125 15.69 2.13 2.83
CA ILE A 125 15.47 3.55 2.59
C ILE A 125 15.89 4.30 3.83
N GLY A 126 16.93 5.13 3.69
CA GLY A 126 17.31 6.08 4.71
C GLY A 126 16.32 7.26 4.77
N ARG A 127 16.41 8.02 5.83
CA ARG A 127 15.63 9.26 5.96
C ARG A 127 16.02 10.24 4.83
N ALA A 128 15.01 10.88 4.24
CA ALA A 128 15.27 11.97 3.32
C ALA A 128 15.90 13.14 4.10
N HIS A 129 17.10 13.52 3.70
CA HIS A 129 17.73 14.75 4.20
C HIS A 129 17.20 15.93 3.39
N VAL A 130 16.73 16.90 4.10
CA VAL A 130 16.35 18.20 3.52
C VAL A 130 17.50 19.16 3.71
#